data_3495e51ea0be626aab8de84dfbadf517
#
_entry.id   3495e51ea0be626aab8de84dfbadf517
#
_cell.length_a   1.000
_cell.length_b   1.000
_cell.length_c   1.000
_cell.angle_alpha   90.00
_cell.angle_beta   90.00
_cell.angle_gamma   90.00
#
_symmetry.space_group_name_H-M   'P 1'
#
loop_
_entity.id
_entity.type
_entity.pdbx_description
1 polymer ?
#
loop_
_entity_poly.entity_id
_entity_poly.type
_entity_poly.pdbx_seq_one_letter_code
_entity_poly.pdbx_strand_id
1 'polypeptide(L)'
;DLIGMRLRKVAPGPIVKAAITASKAGLDIDIGKLEAHFLAGGNVHKVVQALISADKANLGLTFERAAAIDLAGRDVFEAVQISVNPKVMETPPITALAKDGIQVRAIARVTVRANLDRLVGGATEETILARVGEGIVTTVGSSLDHKAVLENPDNISKVVLSKGLDSGTAFEILSIDIADVDVGDNVGAKLQTDQAEADLKVARAKAEERRAMAVAAEQENRAKTQEMRALVVEAEAEVPKAIAEAFRSGRLGVMDYYNMKNVIADTEMRDSIATAGSDKPKADVDADSGSKKKK
;
A
#
# COMPACT_ATOMS: atom_id res chain seq x y z
N ASP A 1 -12.89 63.87 -15.08
CA ASP A 1 -13.03 62.40 -15.06
C ASP A 1 -14.02 61.86 -13.97
N LEU A 2 -14.18 62.52 -12.81
CA LEU A 2 -15.15 62.10 -11.79
C LEU A 2 -16.60 62.06 -12.30
N ILE A 3 -16.98 62.98 -13.17
CA ILE A 3 -18.31 63.03 -13.80
C ILE A 3 -18.49 61.88 -14.77
N GLY A 4 -17.45 61.54 -15.55
CA GLY A 4 -17.45 60.41 -16.46
C GLY A 4 -17.57 59.07 -15.78
N MET A 5 -16.92 58.87 -14.61
CA MET A 5 -17.03 57.69 -13.78
C MET A 5 -18.43 57.47 -13.24
N ARG A 6 -19.07 58.54 -12.77
CA ARG A 6 -20.49 58.52 -12.27
C ARG A 6 -21.46 58.15 -13.40
N LEU A 7 -21.25 58.67 -14.61
CA LEU A 7 -22.05 58.32 -15.78
C LEU A 7 -21.95 56.82 -16.14
N ARG A 8 -20.79 56.21 -15.92
CA ARG A 8 -20.52 54.77 -16.14
C ARG A 8 -20.91 53.86 -14.94
N LYS A 9 -21.58 54.44 -13.92
CA LYS A 9 -21.98 53.74 -12.66
C LYS A 9 -20.81 53.12 -11.89
N VAL A 10 -19.62 53.68 -12.00
CA VAL A 10 -18.42 53.24 -11.24
C VAL A 10 -18.35 54.02 -9.95
N ALA A 11 -18.05 53.31 -8.85
CA ALA A 11 -17.83 53.97 -7.57
C ALA A 11 -16.48 54.72 -7.60
N PRO A 12 -16.44 56.05 -7.62
CA PRO A 12 -15.19 56.81 -7.78
C PRO A 12 -14.27 56.74 -6.56
N GLY A 13 -14.83 56.47 -5.38
CA GLY A 13 -14.10 56.53 -4.12
C GLY A 13 -12.84 55.66 -4.05
N PRO A 14 -12.90 54.37 -4.33
CA PRO A 14 -11.74 53.47 -4.30
C PRO A 14 -10.66 53.88 -5.33
N ILE A 15 -11.05 54.22 -6.53
CA ILE A 15 -10.14 54.59 -7.63
C ILE A 15 -9.39 55.90 -7.31
N VAL A 16 -10.13 56.93 -6.85
CA VAL A 16 -9.53 58.22 -6.51
C VAL A 16 -8.56 58.06 -5.32
N LYS A 17 -8.94 57.26 -4.32
CA LYS A 17 -8.11 56.99 -3.16
C LYS A 17 -6.80 56.27 -3.57
N ALA A 18 -6.90 55.28 -4.46
CA ALA A 18 -5.75 54.57 -5.00
C ALA A 18 -4.86 55.50 -5.84
N ALA A 19 -5.43 56.32 -6.71
CA ALA A 19 -4.68 57.30 -7.53
C ALA A 19 -3.93 58.32 -6.65
N ILE A 20 -4.58 58.88 -5.61
CA ILE A 20 -3.94 59.79 -4.63
C ILE A 20 -2.80 59.08 -3.90
N THR A 21 -2.97 57.80 -3.54
CA THR A 21 -1.92 57.01 -2.85
C THR A 21 -0.75 56.79 -3.77
N ALA A 22 -0.98 56.40 -5.02
CA ALA A 22 0.06 56.22 -6.04
C ALA A 22 0.85 57.51 -6.29
N SER A 23 0.17 58.61 -6.50
CA SER A 23 0.79 59.93 -6.74
C SER A 23 1.61 60.42 -5.54
N LYS A 24 1.13 60.22 -4.31
CA LYS A 24 1.92 60.52 -3.11
C LYS A 24 3.19 59.66 -2.96
N ALA A 25 3.19 58.46 -3.51
CA ALA A 25 4.34 57.58 -3.56
C ALA A 25 5.29 57.84 -4.71
N GLY A 26 4.94 58.82 -5.60
CA GLY A 26 5.77 59.14 -6.78
C GLY A 26 5.51 58.26 -8.01
N LEU A 27 4.50 57.40 -7.95
CA LEU A 27 4.12 56.55 -9.08
C LEU A 27 3.11 57.28 -9.99
N ASP A 28 3.47 57.43 -11.27
CA ASP A 28 2.57 57.97 -12.30
C ASP A 28 1.75 56.84 -12.91
N ILE A 29 0.54 56.64 -12.39
CA ILE A 29 -0.40 55.63 -12.88
C ILE A 29 -1.60 56.31 -13.49
N ASP A 30 -1.90 55.99 -14.76
CA ASP A 30 -3.05 56.52 -15.45
C ASP A 30 -4.37 56.09 -14.78
N ILE A 31 -5.23 57.07 -14.50
CA ILE A 31 -6.56 56.86 -13.88
C ILE A 31 -7.42 55.95 -14.75
N GLY A 32 -7.31 56.01 -16.08
CA GLY A 32 -8.03 55.16 -17.00
C GLY A 32 -7.67 53.67 -16.82
N LYS A 33 -6.38 53.34 -16.54
CA LYS A 33 -5.95 51.98 -16.26
C LYS A 33 -6.50 51.49 -14.93
N LEU A 34 -6.53 52.33 -13.89
CA LEU A 34 -7.14 52.00 -12.58
C LEU A 34 -8.64 51.73 -12.69
N GLU A 35 -9.34 52.56 -13.53
CA GLU A 35 -10.77 52.37 -13.79
C GLU A 35 -11.03 51.04 -14.51
N ALA A 36 -10.27 50.75 -15.56
CA ALA A 36 -10.39 49.50 -16.33
C ALA A 36 -10.16 48.27 -15.43
N HIS A 37 -9.15 48.33 -14.58
CA HIS A 37 -8.86 47.22 -13.63
C HIS A 37 -9.98 47.04 -12.62
N PHE A 38 -10.54 48.13 -12.07
CA PHE A 38 -11.68 48.08 -11.15
C PHE A 38 -12.92 47.47 -11.82
N LEU A 39 -13.21 47.89 -13.08
CA LEU A 39 -14.34 47.36 -13.85
C LEU A 39 -14.18 45.87 -14.19
N ALA A 40 -12.93 45.39 -14.33
CA ALA A 40 -12.63 43.97 -14.52
C ALA A 40 -12.78 43.14 -13.22
N GLY A 41 -13.13 43.77 -12.10
CA GLY A 41 -13.32 43.12 -10.81
C GLY A 41 -12.06 43.02 -9.95
N GLY A 42 -10.97 43.67 -10.33
CA GLY A 42 -9.71 43.66 -9.60
C GLY A 42 -9.71 44.60 -8.39
N ASN A 43 -8.77 44.38 -7.47
CA ASN A 43 -8.57 45.13 -6.26
C ASN A 43 -7.53 46.24 -6.45
N VAL A 44 -7.97 47.42 -6.91
CA VAL A 44 -7.12 48.56 -7.18
C VAL A 44 -6.25 48.99 -6.01
N HIS A 45 -6.78 48.88 -4.77
CA HIS A 45 -6.05 49.29 -3.59
C HIS A 45 -4.85 48.37 -3.30
N LYS A 46 -5.04 47.06 -3.39
CA LYS A 46 -3.97 46.08 -3.21
C LYS A 46 -2.90 46.20 -4.31
N VAL A 47 -3.32 46.36 -5.54
CA VAL A 47 -2.42 46.58 -6.69
C VAL A 47 -1.52 47.78 -6.48
N VAL A 48 -2.10 48.93 -6.10
CA VAL A 48 -1.33 50.16 -5.85
C VAL A 48 -0.38 50.00 -4.66
N GLN A 49 -0.81 49.35 -3.55
CA GLN A 49 0.07 49.06 -2.43
C GLN A 49 1.23 48.12 -2.82
N ALA A 50 0.94 47.11 -3.63
CA ALA A 50 1.95 46.22 -4.18
C ALA A 50 2.98 46.95 -5.03
N LEU A 51 2.51 47.82 -5.92
CA LEU A 51 3.40 48.66 -6.76
C LEU A 51 4.30 49.60 -5.95
N ILE A 52 3.77 50.24 -4.91
CA ILE A 52 4.54 51.10 -4.01
C ILE A 52 5.61 50.27 -3.28
N SER A 53 5.27 49.08 -2.84
CA SER A 53 6.22 48.19 -2.14
C SER A 53 7.28 47.66 -3.12
N ALA A 54 6.88 47.32 -4.34
CA ALA A 54 7.78 46.86 -5.39
C ALA A 54 8.76 47.95 -5.86
N ASP A 55 8.29 49.19 -6.01
CA ASP A 55 9.11 50.33 -6.36
C ASP A 55 10.17 50.62 -5.28
N LYS A 56 9.76 50.64 -4.00
CA LYS A 56 10.69 50.79 -2.88
C LYS A 56 11.71 49.67 -2.76
N ALA A 57 11.37 48.48 -3.18
CA ALA A 57 12.23 47.30 -3.19
C ALA A 57 13.03 47.15 -4.51
N ASN A 58 12.83 48.05 -5.48
CA ASN A 58 13.49 48.03 -6.79
C ASN A 58 13.23 46.76 -7.63
N LEU A 59 12.00 46.24 -7.56
CA LEU A 59 11.62 44.96 -8.20
C LEU A 59 11.16 45.10 -9.65
N GLY A 60 11.03 46.33 -10.16
CA GLY A 60 10.66 46.59 -11.56
C GLY A 60 9.27 46.10 -11.98
N LEU A 61 8.31 46.03 -11.05
CA LEU A 61 6.94 45.56 -11.27
C LEU A 61 6.14 46.63 -11.99
N THR A 62 5.59 46.34 -13.17
CA THR A 62 4.73 47.26 -13.91
C THR A 62 3.26 47.12 -13.50
N PHE A 63 2.47 48.17 -13.73
CA PHE A 63 1.02 48.15 -13.43
C PHE A 63 0.30 47.02 -14.19
N GLU A 64 0.62 46.82 -15.46
CA GLU A 64 0.00 45.79 -16.29
C GLU A 64 0.22 44.40 -15.72
N ARG A 65 1.43 44.11 -15.26
CA ARG A 65 1.77 42.82 -14.61
C ARG A 65 1.05 42.65 -13.27
N ALA A 66 1.07 43.70 -12.44
CA ALA A 66 0.37 43.66 -11.15
C ALA A 66 -1.12 43.44 -11.34
N ALA A 67 -1.75 44.12 -12.32
CA ALA A 67 -3.14 43.96 -12.66
C ALA A 67 -3.45 42.53 -13.20
N ALA A 68 -2.57 41.95 -14.01
CA ALA A 68 -2.73 40.60 -14.53
C ALA A 68 -2.66 39.55 -13.40
N ILE A 69 -1.77 39.74 -12.43
CA ILE A 69 -1.66 38.86 -11.26
C ILE A 69 -2.93 38.89 -10.40
N ASP A 70 -3.45 40.11 -10.13
CA ASP A 70 -4.67 40.31 -9.34
C ASP A 70 -5.90 39.70 -10.02
N LEU A 71 -6.05 39.94 -11.34
CA LEU A 71 -7.14 39.35 -12.14
C LEU A 71 -7.03 37.83 -12.31
N ALA A 72 -5.81 37.27 -12.19
CA ALA A 72 -5.61 35.82 -12.11
C ALA A 72 -6.01 35.24 -10.72
N GLY A 73 -6.50 36.08 -9.80
CA GLY A 73 -6.98 35.66 -8.48
C GLY A 73 -5.88 35.48 -7.44
N ARG A 74 -4.66 36.01 -7.67
CA ARG A 74 -3.55 35.96 -6.71
C ARG A 74 -3.37 37.30 -6.00
N ASP A 75 -2.96 37.25 -4.74
CA ASP A 75 -2.67 38.45 -3.96
C ASP A 75 -1.31 39.02 -4.38
N VAL A 76 -1.36 40.11 -5.13
CA VAL A 76 -0.14 40.81 -5.64
C VAL A 76 0.69 41.35 -4.52
N PHE A 77 0.03 41.89 -3.47
CA PHE A 77 0.74 42.49 -2.33
C PHE A 77 1.50 41.44 -1.53
N GLU A 78 0.88 40.30 -1.25
CA GLU A 78 1.54 39.17 -0.60
C GLU A 78 2.70 38.64 -1.46
N ALA A 79 2.51 38.52 -2.77
CA ALA A 79 3.55 38.07 -3.69
C ALA A 79 4.79 39.00 -3.68
N VAL A 80 4.58 40.31 -3.64
CA VAL A 80 5.68 41.28 -3.51
C VAL A 80 6.36 41.13 -2.14
N GLN A 81 5.61 40.98 -1.08
CA GLN A 81 6.19 40.74 0.25
C GLN A 81 7.06 39.48 0.30
N ILE A 82 6.59 38.36 -0.25
CA ILE A 82 7.35 37.09 -0.32
C ILE A 82 8.55 37.20 -1.27
N SER A 83 8.51 38.09 -2.27
CA SER A 83 9.65 38.37 -3.13
C SER A 83 10.75 39.13 -2.39
N VAL A 84 10.40 40.04 -1.48
CA VAL A 84 11.37 40.82 -0.66
C VAL A 84 11.81 40.04 0.55
N ASN A 85 10.86 39.42 1.26
CA ASN A 85 11.12 38.63 2.45
C ASN A 85 10.73 37.17 2.17
N PRO A 86 11.69 36.29 1.94
CA PRO A 86 11.42 34.88 1.71
C PRO A 86 10.58 34.26 2.80
N LYS A 87 9.64 33.41 2.39
CA LYS A 87 8.72 32.68 3.28
C LYS A 87 9.26 31.30 3.53
N VAL A 88 9.24 30.86 4.79
CA VAL A 88 9.52 29.47 5.15
C VAL A 88 8.23 28.68 5.21
N MET A 89 8.19 27.56 4.51
CA MET A 89 7.09 26.61 4.51
C MET A 89 7.59 25.29 5.07
N GLU A 90 6.76 24.60 5.83
CA GLU A 90 7.05 23.29 6.41
C GLU A 90 6.26 22.21 5.68
N THR A 91 6.93 21.11 5.31
CA THR A 91 6.23 19.96 4.71
C THR A 91 5.47 19.19 5.79
N PRO A 92 4.36 18.55 5.45
CA PRO A 92 3.81 17.52 6.33
C PRO A 92 4.87 16.41 6.55
N PRO A 93 4.73 15.59 7.61
CA PRO A 93 5.64 14.46 7.84
C PRO A 93 5.62 13.50 6.63
N ILE A 94 6.74 13.35 5.97
CA ILE A 94 6.90 12.52 4.79
C ILE A 94 7.53 11.21 5.22
N THR A 95 6.85 10.11 4.95
CA THR A 95 7.30 8.77 5.30
C THR A 95 7.81 8.06 4.06
N ALA A 96 9.02 7.54 4.10
CA ALA A 96 9.63 6.78 3.02
C ALA A 96 10.30 5.52 3.56
N LEU A 97 10.42 4.49 2.71
CA LEU A 97 11.05 3.22 3.05
C LEU A 97 12.44 3.18 2.43
N ALA A 98 13.47 2.97 3.24
CA ALA A 98 14.82 2.69 2.77
C ALA A 98 14.95 1.25 2.27
N LYS A 99 16.01 0.92 1.53
CA LYS A 99 16.19 -0.43 0.95
C LYS A 99 16.36 -1.54 1.98
N ASP A 100 16.79 -1.20 3.19
CA ASP A 100 16.88 -2.11 4.34
C ASP A 100 15.52 -2.48 4.95
N GLY A 101 14.42 -1.91 4.43
CA GLY A 101 13.06 -2.16 4.90
C GLY A 101 12.66 -1.38 6.14
N ILE A 102 13.46 -0.40 6.55
CA ILE A 102 13.16 0.49 7.68
C ILE A 102 12.53 1.78 7.17
N GLN A 103 11.44 2.16 7.81
CA GLN A 103 10.73 3.38 7.51
C GLN A 103 11.43 4.59 8.12
N VAL A 104 11.63 5.62 7.32
CA VAL A 104 12.17 6.91 7.75
C VAL A 104 11.10 7.96 7.56
N ARG A 105 10.87 8.77 8.59
CA ARG A 105 9.96 9.92 8.57
C ARG A 105 10.79 11.19 8.60
N ALA A 106 10.59 12.08 7.62
CA ALA A 106 11.30 13.33 7.54
C ALA A 106 10.34 14.51 7.42
N ILE A 107 10.70 15.63 8.02
CA ILE A 107 10.05 16.93 7.89
C ILE A 107 11.07 17.91 7.33
N ALA A 108 10.71 18.60 6.24
CA ALA A 108 11.57 19.59 5.62
C ALA A 108 10.97 21.00 5.73
N ARG A 109 11.84 22.00 5.92
CA ARG A 109 11.52 23.41 5.80
C ARG A 109 12.06 23.94 4.49
N VAL A 110 11.17 24.49 3.70
CA VAL A 110 11.48 25.02 2.38
C VAL A 110 11.39 26.52 2.42
N THR A 111 12.51 27.21 2.16
CA THR A 111 12.52 28.66 2.03
C THR A 111 12.30 29.03 0.58
N VAL A 112 11.24 29.78 0.32
CA VAL A 112 10.84 30.17 -1.04
C VAL A 112 10.77 31.68 -1.20
N ARG A 113 11.03 32.15 -2.40
CA ARG A 113 10.85 33.53 -2.86
C ARG A 113 9.86 33.55 -4.00
N ALA A 114 8.91 34.49 -3.99
CA ALA A 114 7.99 34.64 -5.11
C ALA A 114 8.70 35.20 -6.35
N ASN A 115 8.52 34.54 -7.49
CA ASN A 115 8.98 35.04 -8.78
C ASN A 115 7.81 35.75 -9.47
N LEU A 116 7.88 37.11 -9.48
CA LEU A 116 6.82 37.95 -10.01
C LEU A 116 6.55 37.71 -11.51
N ASP A 117 7.55 37.22 -12.24
CA ASP A 117 7.43 36.95 -13.67
C ASP A 117 6.64 35.66 -13.97
N ARG A 118 6.63 34.72 -13.02
CA ARG A 118 5.99 33.41 -13.15
C ARG A 118 4.71 33.27 -12.34
N LEU A 119 4.25 34.34 -11.69
CA LEU A 119 3.04 34.29 -10.88
C LEU A 119 1.80 33.94 -11.69
N VAL A 120 1.67 34.50 -12.90
CA VAL A 120 0.56 34.17 -13.78
C VAL A 120 0.84 32.84 -14.48
N GLY A 121 0.00 31.83 -14.22
CA GLY A 121 0.14 30.48 -14.78
C GLY A 121 1.11 29.56 -14.06
N GLY A 122 1.85 30.03 -13.04
CA GLY A 122 2.74 29.18 -12.24
C GLY A 122 1.97 28.35 -11.20
N ALA A 123 2.52 27.21 -10.82
CA ALA A 123 1.94 26.36 -9.78
C ALA A 123 2.03 26.99 -8.37
N THR A 124 1.18 26.53 -7.46
CA THR A 124 1.06 27.05 -6.08
C THR A 124 2.12 26.48 -5.12
N GLU A 125 2.14 26.99 -3.88
CA GLU A 125 2.97 26.52 -2.78
C GLU A 125 2.81 25.01 -2.53
N GLU A 126 1.59 24.49 -2.60
CA GLU A 126 1.29 23.07 -2.41
C GLU A 126 2.02 22.18 -3.42
N THR A 127 2.16 22.65 -4.66
CA THR A 127 2.90 21.90 -5.70
C THR A 127 4.40 21.80 -5.36
N ILE A 128 4.96 22.85 -4.79
CA ILE A 128 6.37 22.83 -4.34
C ILE A 128 6.54 21.83 -3.21
N LEU A 129 5.67 21.89 -2.19
CA LEU A 129 5.71 20.97 -1.07
C LEU A 129 5.55 19.52 -1.52
N ALA A 130 4.65 19.26 -2.48
CA ALA A 130 4.46 17.92 -3.06
C ALA A 130 5.71 17.43 -3.80
N ARG A 131 6.35 18.27 -4.62
CA ARG A 131 7.58 17.94 -5.36
C ARG A 131 8.78 17.72 -4.42
N VAL A 132 8.91 18.55 -3.38
CA VAL A 132 9.93 18.36 -2.36
C VAL A 132 9.69 17.04 -1.64
N GLY A 133 8.43 16.74 -1.31
CA GLY A 133 8.04 15.45 -0.73
C GLY A 133 8.43 14.27 -1.59
N GLU A 134 8.13 14.32 -2.89
CA GLU A 134 8.54 13.30 -3.86
C GLU A 134 10.06 13.16 -3.92
N GLY A 135 10.78 14.29 -3.90
CA GLY A 135 12.24 14.32 -3.88
C GLY A 135 12.81 13.61 -2.64
N ILE A 136 12.24 13.84 -1.46
CA ILE A 136 12.60 13.19 -0.21
C ILE A 136 12.35 11.69 -0.30
N VAL A 137 11.13 11.27 -0.69
CA VAL A 137 10.76 9.84 -0.85
C VAL A 137 11.72 9.14 -1.80
N THR A 138 12.03 9.74 -2.94
CA THR A 138 12.95 9.17 -3.94
C THR A 138 14.38 9.04 -3.39
N THR A 139 14.85 10.03 -2.65
CA THR A 139 16.22 10.03 -2.09
C THR A 139 16.35 8.98 -0.98
N VAL A 140 15.39 8.94 -0.05
CA VAL A 140 15.34 7.93 1.02
C VAL A 140 15.20 6.52 0.43
N GLY A 141 14.29 6.32 -0.54
CA GLY A 141 14.06 5.03 -1.19
C GLY A 141 15.26 4.53 -2.02
N SER A 142 16.14 5.43 -2.48
CA SER A 142 17.38 5.07 -3.16
C SER A 142 18.54 4.73 -2.20
N SER A 143 18.45 5.15 -0.93
CA SER A 143 19.46 4.91 0.09
C SER A 143 19.52 3.44 0.49
N LEU A 144 20.73 2.91 0.66
CA LEU A 144 20.96 1.50 1.00
C LEU A 144 20.52 1.19 2.44
N ASP A 145 20.74 2.14 3.36
CA ASP A 145 20.50 1.99 4.78
C ASP A 145 19.87 3.27 5.34
N HIS A 146 18.95 3.13 6.28
CA HIS A 146 18.36 4.24 7.02
C HIS A 146 19.42 5.06 7.79
N LYS A 147 20.50 4.42 8.26
CA LYS A 147 21.58 5.09 8.97
C LYS A 147 22.31 6.13 8.12
N ALA A 148 22.53 5.83 6.85
CA ALA A 148 23.14 6.77 5.92
C ALA A 148 22.30 8.04 5.72
N VAL A 149 20.97 7.91 5.82
CA VAL A 149 20.03 9.04 5.75
C VAL A 149 20.11 9.90 7.03
N LEU A 150 20.21 9.25 8.19
CA LEU A 150 20.31 9.93 9.50
C LEU A 150 21.66 10.62 9.70
N GLU A 151 22.75 10.02 9.22
CA GLU A 151 24.09 10.59 9.33
C GLU A 151 24.28 11.85 8.47
N ASN A 152 23.62 11.89 7.31
CA ASN A 152 23.79 12.98 6.35
C ASN A 152 22.46 13.45 5.74
N PRO A 153 21.57 14.06 6.51
CA PRO A 153 20.28 14.57 6.00
C PRO A 153 20.47 15.66 4.91
N ASP A 154 21.58 16.40 4.94
CA ASP A 154 21.93 17.42 3.93
C ASP A 154 22.07 16.85 2.52
N ASN A 155 22.35 15.56 2.36
CA ASN A 155 22.39 14.93 1.05
C ASN A 155 21.00 14.92 0.40
N ILE A 156 19.94 14.79 1.19
CA ILE A 156 18.56 14.87 0.71
C ILE A 156 18.33 16.27 0.14
N SER A 157 18.66 17.31 0.90
CA SER A 157 18.51 18.71 0.49
C SER A 157 19.24 19.01 -0.82
N LYS A 158 20.48 18.56 -0.96
CA LYS A 158 21.30 18.76 -2.17
C LYS A 158 20.72 18.05 -3.39
N VAL A 159 20.30 16.79 -3.24
CA VAL A 159 19.69 16.01 -4.34
C VAL A 159 18.36 16.61 -4.78
N VAL A 160 17.55 17.04 -3.81
CA VAL A 160 16.25 17.65 -4.10
C VAL A 160 16.41 18.99 -4.80
N LEU A 161 17.33 19.84 -4.36
CA LEU A 161 17.65 21.13 -5.01
C LEU A 161 18.21 20.92 -6.44
N SER A 162 19.07 19.92 -6.64
CA SER A 162 19.65 19.65 -7.96
C SER A 162 18.63 19.24 -9.03
N LYS A 163 17.45 18.80 -8.61
CA LYS A 163 16.35 18.40 -9.53
C LYS A 163 15.59 19.59 -10.13
N GLY A 164 15.85 20.83 -9.70
CA GLY A 164 15.19 22.03 -10.24
C GLY A 164 13.66 21.97 -10.06
N LEU A 165 13.19 21.67 -8.88
CA LEU A 165 11.76 21.44 -8.58
C LEU A 165 10.89 22.70 -8.66
N ASP A 166 11.50 23.89 -8.77
CA ASP A 166 10.86 25.20 -8.96
C ASP A 166 10.43 25.45 -10.40
N SER A 167 10.80 24.59 -11.34
CA SER A 167 10.42 24.75 -12.74
C SER A 167 8.90 24.73 -12.91
N GLY A 168 8.35 25.79 -13.56
CA GLY A 168 6.92 25.96 -13.79
C GLY A 168 6.10 26.31 -12.53
N THR A 169 6.77 26.72 -11.43
CA THR A 169 6.11 27.24 -10.22
C THR A 169 6.18 28.77 -10.17
N ALA A 170 5.31 29.36 -9.38
CA ALA A 170 5.28 30.80 -9.09
C ALA A 170 6.37 31.22 -8.10
N PHE A 171 7.12 30.28 -7.58
CA PHE A 171 8.12 30.50 -6.54
C PHE A 171 9.47 29.91 -6.94
N GLU A 172 10.51 30.46 -6.39
CA GLU A 172 11.90 30.00 -6.48
C GLU A 172 12.30 29.43 -5.13
N ILE A 173 12.91 28.23 -5.11
CA ILE A 173 13.38 27.60 -3.88
C ILE A 173 14.79 28.12 -3.58
N LEU A 174 14.97 28.74 -2.41
CA LEU A 174 16.26 29.26 -1.97
C LEU A 174 17.04 28.21 -1.17
N SER A 175 16.35 27.53 -0.23
CA SER A 175 16.95 26.44 0.55
C SER A 175 15.88 25.39 0.88
N ILE A 176 16.36 24.18 1.12
CA ILE A 176 15.59 23.07 1.68
C ILE A 176 16.39 22.56 2.85
N ASP A 177 15.85 22.66 4.05
CA ASP A 177 16.51 22.25 5.28
C ASP A 177 15.70 21.12 5.91
N ILE A 178 16.34 19.99 6.20
CA ILE A 178 15.68 18.89 6.90
C ILE A 178 15.59 19.25 8.38
N ALA A 179 14.38 19.44 8.85
CA ALA A 179 14.11 19.91 10.21
C ALA A 179 14.14 18.78 11.23
N ASP A 180 13.62 17.62 10.83
CA ASP A 180 13.53 16.44 11.70
C ASP A 180 13.58 15.16 10.87
N VAL A 181 14.23 14.12 11.40
CA VAL A 181 14.30 12.79 10.79
C VAL A 181 14.14 11.74 11.88
N ASP A 182 13.03 11.06 11.84
CA ASP A 182 12.69 9.97 12.76
C ASP A 182 12.75 8.61 12.08
N VAL A 183 13.12 7.58 12.86
CA VAL A 183 13.05 6.18 12.43
C VAL A 183 11.67 5.63 12.80
N GLY A 184 10.97 5.15 11.82
CA GLY A 184 9.68 4.48 11.99
C GLY A 184 9.80 2.96 12.15
N ASP A 185 8.76 2.26 11.74
CA ASP A 185 8.65 0.81 11.87
C ASP A 185 9.59 0.06 10.91
N ASN A 186 10.04 -1.11 11.35
CA ASN A 186 10.72 -2.06 10.47
C ASN A 186 9.68 -2.84 9.65
N VAL A 187 9.27 -2.27 8.53
CA VAL A 187 8.29 -2.86 7.62
C VAL A 187 8.83 -4.13 6.95
N GLY A 188 10.15 -4.18 6.70
CA GLY A 188 10.81 -5.35 6.12
C GLY A 188 10.69 -6.59 7.02
N ALA A 189 10.97 -6.45 8.30
CA ALA A 189 10.84 -7.53 9.27
C ALA A 189 9.37 -7.97 9.45
N LYS A 190 8.45 -7.00 9.49
CA LYS A 190 7.02 -7.31 9.58
C LYS A 190 6.52 -8.10 8.37
N LEU A 191 6.92 -7.69 7.17
CA LEU A 191 6.56 -8.41 5.94
C LEU A 191 7.09 -9.84 5.93
N GLN A 192 8.34 -10.07 6.40
CA GLN A 192 8.92 -11.41 6.53
C GLN A 192 8.12 -12.27 7.53
N THR A 193 7.68 -11.68 8.65
CA THR A 193 6.85 -12.40 9.64
C THR A 193 5.49 -12.77 9.03
N ASP A 194 4.85 -11.83 8.37
CA ASP A 194 3.55 -12.06 7.71
C ASP A 194 3.66 -13.14 6.62
N GLN A 195 4.77 -13.13 5.87
CA GLN A 195 5.06 -14.15 4.87
C GLN A 195 5.24 -15.53 5.49
N ALA A 196 6.03 -15.63 6.56
CA ALA A 196 6.24 -16.88 7.26
C ALA A 196 4.94 -17.44 7.88
N GLU A 197 4.08 -16.57 8.42
CA GLU A 197 2.75 -16.98 8.89
C GLU A 197 1.84 -17.47 7.75
N ALA A 198 1.87 -16.81 6.62
CA ALA A 198 1.12 -17.23 5.44
C ALA A 198 1.59 -18.60 4.94
N ASP A 199 2.90 -18.82 4.85
CA ASP A 199 3.49 -20.10 4.44
C ASP A 199 3.13 -21.21 5.41
N LEU A 200 3.13 -20.93 6.70
CA LEU A 200 2.73 -21.89 7.74
C LEU A 200 1.24 -22.25 7.62
N LYS A 201 0.36 -21.29 7.33
CA LYS A 201 -1.06 -21.54 7.08
C LYS A 201 -1.27 -22.41 5.84
N VAL A 202 -0.55 -22.13 4.75
CA VAL A 202 -0.59 -22.93 3.53
C VAL A 202 -0.07 -24.36 3.78
N ALA A 203 1.02 -24.52 4.53
CA ALA A 203 1.56 -25.83 4.86
C ALA A 203 0.58 -26.65 5.73
N ARG A 204 -0.08 -26.00 6.70
CA ARG A 204 -1.13 -26.64 7.52
C ARG A 204 -2.32 -27.10 6.69
N ALA A 205 -2.82 -26.22 5.80
CA ALA A 205 -3.94 -26.57 4.91
C ALA A 205 -3.61 -27.77 4.02
N LYS A 206 -2.41 -27.80 3.43
CA LYS A 206 -1.94 -28.96 2.64
C LYS A 206 -1.79 -30.23 3.46
N ALA A 207 -1.37 -30.12 4.71
CA ALA A 207 -1.28 -31.28 5.59
C ALA A 207 -2.65 -31.84 5.97
N GLU A 208 -3.63 -30.98 6.21
CA GLU A 208 -5.01 -31.37 6.46
C GLU A 208 -5.69 -31.99 5.25
N GLU A 209 -5.47 -31.43 4.08
CA GLU A 209 -5.92 -32.00 2.82
C GLU A 209 -5.39 -33.42 2.60
N ARG A 210 -4.08 -33.64 2.83
CA ARG A 210 -3.48 -34.97 2.75
C ARG A 210 -4.05 -35.94 3.78
N ARG A 211 -4.32 -35.47 5.01
CA ARG A 211 -4.98 -36.29 6.04
C ARG A 211 -6.39 -36.68 5.63
N ALA A 212 -7.17 -35.72 5.12
CA ALA A 212 -8.52 -35.97 4.65
C ALA A 212 -8.54 -36.98 3.50
N MET A 213 -7.61 -36.84 2.52
CA MET A 213 -7.47 -37.81 1.43
C MET A 213 -7.08 -39.21 1.94
N ALA A 214 -6.16 -39.31 2.92
CA ALA A 214 -5.77 -40.58 3.51
C ALA A 214 -6.93 -41.27 4.23
N VAL A 215 -7.74 -40.51 4.99
CA VAL A 215 -8.94 -41.02 5.66
C VAL A 215 -9.99 -41.48 4.66
N ALA A 216 -10.20 -40.68 3.59
CA ALA A 216 -11.13 -41.07 2.53
C ALA A 216 -10.70 -42.37 1.84
N ALA A 217 -9.41 -42.50 1.49
CA ALA A 217 -8.86 -43.71 0.91
C ALA A 217 -8.96 -44.93 1.85
N GLU A 218 -8.75 -44.73 3.15
CA GLU A 218 -8.97 -45.80 4.15
C GLU A 218 -10.43 -46.26 4.20
N GLN A 219 -11.37 -45.31 4.18
CA GLN A 219 -12.80 -45.64 4.17
C GLN A 219 -13.22 -46.36 2.88
N GLU A 220 -12.73 -45.92 1.73
CA GLU A 220 -12.94 -46.62 0.45
C GLU A 220 -12.41 -48.06 0.48
N ASN A 221 -11.21 -48.24 1.02
CA ASN A 221 -10.63 -49.59 1.16
C ASN A 221 -11.43 -50.46 2.12
N ARG A 222 -11.93 -49.91 3.24
CA ARG A 222 -12.82 -50.61 4.17
C ARG A 222 -14.16 -50.99 3.49
N ALA A 223 -14.74 -50.09 2.74
CA ALA A 223 -15.97 -50.34 1.98
C ALA A 223 -15.77 -51.47 0.94
N LYS A 224 -14.67 -51.41 0.18
CA LYS A 224 -14.28 -52.46 -0.76
C LYS A 224 -14.08 -53.83 -0.08
N THR A 225 -13.43 -53.84 1.10
CA THR A 225 -13.23 -55.04 1.85
C THR A 225 -14.57 -55.64 2.30
N GLN A 226 -15.51 -54.78 2.70
CA GLN A 226 -16.87 -55.25 3.11
C GLN A 226 -17.67 -55.76 1.89
N GLU A 227 -17.56 -55.08 0.77
CA GLU A 227 -18.18 -55.53 -0.49
C GLU A 227 -17.65 -56.89 -0.94
N MET A 228 -16.32 -57.09 -0.90
CA MET A 228 -15.72 -58.39 -1.22
C MET A 228 -16.14 -59.46 -0.23
N ARG A 229 -16.26 -59.16 1.08
CA ARG A 229 -16.82 -60.12 2.07
C ARG A 229 -18.25 -60.46 1.79
N ALA A 230 -19.08 -59.50 1.41
CA ALA A 230 -20.48 -59.74 1.04
C ALA A 230 -20.58 -60.68 -0.17
N LEU A 231 -19.76 -60.50 -1.20
CA LEU A 231 -19.69 -61.37 -2.37
C LEU A 231 -19.23 -62.80 -2.01
N VAL A 232 -18.27 -62.94 -1.06
CA VAL A 232 -17.85 -64.27 -0.55
C VAL A 232 -18.98 -64.95 0.15
N VAL A 233 -19.69 -64.26 1.07
CA VAL A 233 -20.82 -64.81 1.81
C VAL A 233 -21.99 -65.17 0.85
N GLU A 234 -22.23 -64.39 -0.17
CA GLU A 234 -23.21 -64.65 -1.23
C GLU A 234 -22.84 -65.95 -1.99
N ALA A 235 -21.58 -66.07 -2.41
CA ALA A 235 -21.08 -67.27 -3.09
C ALA A 235 -21.13 -68.53 -2.16
N GLU A 236 -20.76 -68.38 -0.88
CA GLU A 236 -20.88 -69.42 0.14
C GLU A 236 -22.32 -69.87 0.36
N ALA A 237 -23.29 -68.94 0.28
CA ALA A 237 -24.71 -69.23 0.43
C ALA A 237 -25.30 -69.99 -0.77
N GLU A 238 -24.67 -69.94 -1.94
CA GLU A 238 -25.10 -70.73 -3.12
C GLU A 238 -24.72 -72.21 -2.98
N VAL A 239 -23.65 -72.56 -2.25
CA VAL A 239 -23.19 -73.93 -2.09
C VAL A 239 -24.26 -74.80 -1.40
N PRO A 240 -24.88 -74.41 -0.27
CA PRO A 240 -25.95 -75.20 0.36
C PRO A 240 -27.20 -75.34 -0.54
N LYS A 241 -27.49 -74.31 -1.34
CA LYS A 241 -28.61 -74.35 -2.28
C LYS A 241 -28.33 -75.39 -3.39
N ALA A 242 -27.13 -75.40 -3.96
CA ALA A 242 -26.74 -76.36 -4.99
C ALA A 242 -26.69 -77.80 -4.44
N ILE A 243 -26.29 -78.02 -3.17
CA ILE A 243 -26.31 -79.28 -2.50
C ILE A 243 -27.76 -79.76 -2.29
N ALA A 244 -28.67 -78.87 -1.87
CA ALA A 244 -30.08 -79.21 -1.68
C ALA A 244 -30.76 -79.57 -3.02
N GLU A 245 -30.39 -78.93 -4.11
CA GLU A 245 -30.88 -79.24 -5.45
C GLU A 245 -30.35 -80.57 -5.99
N ALA A 246 -29.07 -80.85 -5.71
CA ALA A 246 -28.45 -82.15 -6.07
C ALA A 246 -29.13 -83.33 -5.30
N PHE A 247 -29.52 -83.11 -4.03
CA PHE A 247 -30.34 -84.09 -3.28
C PHE A 247 -31.71 -84.30 -3.92
N ARG A 248 -32.43 -83.20 -4.29
CA ARG A 248 -33.76 -83.28 -4.92
C ARG A 248 -33.73 -84.01 -6.24
N SER A 249 -32.66 -83.77 -7.03
CA SER A 249 -32.49 -84.39 -8.33
C SER A 249 -31.95 -85.79 -8.31
N GLY A 250 -31.67 -86.37 -7.11
CA GLY A 250 -31.18 -87.72 -6.93
C GLY A 250 -29.76 -87.95 -7.38
N ARG A 251 -29.01 -86.85 -7.61
CA ARG A 251 -27.63 -86.94 -8.08
C ARG A 251 -26.60 -87.08 -6.95
N LEU A 252 -27.03 -86.79 -5.69
CA LEU A 252 -26.20 -86.88 -4.51
C LEU A 252 -26.86 -87.89 -3.53
N GLY A 253 -26.10 -88.96 -3.13
CA GLY A 253 -26.56 -89.87 -2.12
C GLY A 253 -26.28 -89.38 -0.71
N VAL A 254 -27.03 -89.94 0.31
CA VAL A 254 -26.82 -89.56 1.69
C VAL A 254 -25.39 -89.85 2.17
N MET A 255 -24.80 -90.97 1.71
CA MET A 255 -23.41 -91.34 2.05
C MET A 255 -22.38 -90.41 1.43
N ASP A 256 -22.63 -89.89 0.21
CA ASP A 256 -21.76 -88.93 -0.48
C ASP A 256 -21.76 -87.58 0.23
N TYR A 257 -22.88 -87.15 0.81
CA TYR A 257 -22.94 -85.94 1.63
C TYR A 257 -22.11 -86.09 2.91
N TYR A 258 -22.17 -87.23 3.62
CA TYR A 258 -21.32 -87.44 4.79
C TYR A 258 -19.86 -87.49 4.45
N ASN A 259 -19.48 -88.10 3.32
CA ASN A 259 -18.09 -88.10 2.87
C ASN A 259 -17.59 -86.70 2.53
N MET A 260 -18.40 -85.88 1.85
CA MET A 260 -18.08 -84.50 1.55
C MET A 260 -17.93 -83.66 2.84
N LYS A 261 -18.83 -83.83 3.81
CA LYS A 261 -18.75 -83.14 5.11
C LYS A 261 -17.48 -83.52 5.90
N ASN A 262 -17.07 -84.77 5.83
CA ASN A 262 -15.80 -85.21 6.44
C ASN A 262 -14.57 -84.59 5.73
N VAL A 263 -14.57 -84.48 4.43
CA VAL A 263 -13.48 -83.84 3.66
C VAL A 263 -13.43 -82.35 3.99
N ILE A 264 -14.56 -81.65 4.13
CA ILE A 264 -14.61 -80.23 4.49
C ILE A 264 -14.07 -80.05 5.91
N ALA A 265 -14.46 -80.87 6.87
CA ALA A 265 -14.00 -80.81 8.24
C ALA A 265 -12.47 -81.11 8.36
N ASP A 266 -11.91 -82.04 7.56
CA ASP A 266 -10.50 -82.31 7.52
C ASP A 266 -9.71 -81.13 6.91
N THR A 267 -10.30 -80.47 5.90
CA THR A 267 -9.70 -79.27 5.29
C THR A 267 -9.70 -78.10 6.27
N GLU A 268 -10.80 -77.82 6.96
CA GLU A 268 -10.89 -76.77 7.99
C GLU A 268 -9.91 -77.03 9.16
N MET A 269 -9.74 -78.31 9.57
CA MET A 269 -8.77 -78.65 10.58
C MET A 269 -7.33 -78.41 10.10
N ARG A 270 -7.00 -78.71 8.86
CA ARG A 270 -5.67 -78.41 8.27
C ARG A 270 -5.42 -76.92 8.16
N ASP A 271 -6.41 -76.13 7.71
CA ASP A 271 -6.30 -74.65 7.63
C ASP A 271 -6.14 -74.05 9.05
N SER A 272 -6.82 -74.51 10.05
CA SER A 272 -6.65 -74.07 11.46
C SER A 272 -5.27 -74.36 11.99
N ILE A 273 -4.68 -75.52 11.67
CA ILE A 273 -3.32 -75.88 12.07
C ILE A 273 -2.30 -75.01 11.33
N ALA A 274 -2.52 -74.74 10.07
CA ALA A 274 -1.63 -73.88 9.25
C ALA A 274 -1.62 -72.44 9.74
N THR A 275 -2.82 -71.89 10.11
CA THR A 275 -2.94 -70.56 10.67
C THR A 275 -2.38 -70.47 12.08
N ALA A 276 -2.52 -71.48 12.94
CA ALA A 276 -1.94 -71.54 14.30
C ALA A 276 -0.39 -71.57 14.26
N GLY A 277 0.19 -72.10 13.18
CA GLY A 277 1.65 -72.12 12.95
C GLY A 277 2.23 -70.78 12.47
N SER A 278 1.40 -69.86 12.01
CA SER A 278 1.83 -68.56 11.43
C SER A 278 1.74 -67.39 12.39
N ASP A 279 1.13 -67.57 13.62
CA ASP A 279 1.07 -66.54 14.63
C ASP A 279 2.41 -66.39 15.34
N LYS A 280 3.38 -65.74 14.70
CA LYS A 280 4.56 -65.19 15.40
C LYS A 280 4.09 -64.01 16.25
N PRO A 281 4.46 -63.96 17.56
CA PRO A 281 4.11 -62.84 18.42
C PRO A 281 4.70 -61.54 17.85
N LYS A 282 3.84 -60.57 17.60
CA LYS A 282 4.24 -59.18 17.33
C LYS A 282 5.07 -58.73 18.53
N ALA A 283 6.36 -58.47 18.30
CA ALA A 283 7.21 -57.80 19.27
C ALA A 283 6.60 -56.42 19.58
N ASP A 284 6.18 -56.23 20.79
CA ASP A 284 5.81 -54.93 21.34
C ASP A 284 7.05 -54.04 21.30
N VAL A 285 7.03 -53.06 20.39
CA VAL A 285 7.99 -51.97 20.43
C VAL A 285 7.45 -50.96 21.45
N ASP A 286 7.81 -51.21 22.72
CA ASP A 286 7.58 -50.25 23.78
C ASP A 286 8.28 -48.92 23.49
N ALA A 287 7.52 -47.89 23.46
CA ALA A 287 7.94 -46.50 23.43
C ALA A 287 8.63 -46.17 24.77
N ASP A 288 9.94 -46.13 24.77
CA ASP A 288 10.70 -45.48 25.83
C ASP A 288 10.71 -43.95 25.55
N SER A 289 9.84 -43.23 26.25
CA SER A 289 9.85 -41.79 26.36
C SER A 289 10.74 -41.37 27.52
N GLY A 290 12.03 -41.35 27.31
CA GLY A 290 13.02 -40.82 28.23
C GLY A 290 12.94 -39.31 28.39
N SER A 291 12.24 -38.87 29.43
CA SER A 291 12.39 -37.56 30.07
C SER A 291 13.86 -37.27 30.37
N LYS A 292 14.40 -36.14 29.93
CA LYS A 292 15.48 -35.44 30.65
C LYS A 292 15.23 -33.94 30.67
N LYS A 293 14.79 -33.47 31.84
CA LYS A 293 15.00 -32.11 32.38
C LYS A 293 16.49 -31.82 32.56
N LYS A 294 16.80 -30.51 32.48
CA LYS A 294 17.87 -29.68 33.07
C LYS A 294 18.85 -29.12 32.04
N LYS A 295 18.95 -27.85 31.89
CA LYS A 295 19.36 -26.67 32.63
C LYS A 295 19.21 -25.46 31.70
#